data_7b7cb9635b983c49674a23ce01cbfe4e
#
_entry.id   7b7cb9635b983c49674a23ce01cbfe4e
#
_cell.length_a   1.000
_cell.length_b   1.000
_cell.length_c   1.000
_cell.angle_alpha   90.00
_cell.angle_beta   90.00
_cell.angle_gamma   90.00
#
_symmetry.space_group_name_H-M   'P 1'
#
loop_
_entity.id
_entity.type
_entity.pdbx_description
1 polymer ?
#
loop_
_entity_poly.entity_id
_entity_poly.type
_entity_poly.pdbx_seq_one_letter_code
_entity_poly.pdbx_strand_id
1 'polypeptide(L)'
;MPSIVWDRDPREAYKNPYEYEAQNQFVREAEKILDKLFSELLKYSMKFKRDDNSIKKAIWMLQIDAVDSLRDCLILIKQKNHRIAGRLFRDVMETLDLAAFFSSNTTKSNEELQKWYNDEVVPHGEYRNFIKKTEGEEKFKNVRAYHRMLSKITHRTYRTLAYGYVLGRDDFLAYEGNSKNILVPPETIAMYYTLLADFILITSNEIEKRGLVQKSIVKNIWRDSLEIETVPRRFVPLPY
;
A
#
# COMPACT_ATOMS: atom_id res chain seq x y z
N MET A 1 3.00 -20.54 0.41
CA MET A 1 4.14 -19.81 -0.12
C MET A 1 3.60 -18.56 -0.78
N PRO A 2 4.30 -17.41 -0.71
CA PRO A 2 3.83 -16.21 -1.39
C PRO A 2 3.81 -16.40 -2.90
N SER A 3 3.00 -15.61 -3.60
CA SER A 3 3.00 -15.60 -5.06
C SER A 3 4.34 -15.06 -5.57
N ILE A 4 4.63 -15.33 -6.84
CA ILE A 4 5.90 -14.91 -7.46
C ILE A 4 6.04 -13.39 -7.60
N VAL A 5 4.98 -12.61 -7.34
CA VAL A 5 5.00 -11.13 -7.33
C VAL A 5 5.37 -10.58 -5.96
N TRP A 6 5.05 -11.30 -4.88
CA TRP A 6 5.48 -10.94 -3.54
C TRP A 6 7.01 -11.11 -3.43
N ASP A 7 7.72 -10.15 -2.86
CA ASP A 7 9.20 -10.18 -2.67
C ASP A 7 10.03 -10.21 -3.96
N ARG A 8 9.54 -9.70 -5.07
CA ARG A 8 10.26 -9.69 -6.35
C ARG A 8 10.80 -8.30 -6.71
N ASP A 9 11.98 -8.28 -7.36
CA ASP A 9 12.49 -7.07 -8.03
C ASP A 9 11.68 -6.81 -9.32
N PRO A 10 10.92 -5.71 -9.43
CA PRO A 10 10.12 -5.43 -10.62
C PRO A 10 10.94 -5.26 -11.90
N ARG A 11 12.25 -4.98 -11.79
CA ARG A 11 13.14 -4.86 -12.96
C ARG A 11 13.38 -6.17 -13.68
N GLU A 12 13.01 -7.28 -13.08
CA GLU A 12 13.14 -8.61 -13.69
C GLU A 12 11.89 -9.05 -14.47
N ALA A 13 10.81 -8.27 -14.38
CA ALA A 13 9.54 -8.59 -15.03
C ALA A 13 9.69 -8.85 -16.54
N TYR A 14 10.48 -8.06 -17.23
CA TYR A 14 10.69 -8.23 -18.68
C TYR A 14 11.42 -9.52 -19.07
N LYS A 15 12.12 -10.14 -18.11
CA LYS A 15 12.84 -11.40 -18.33
C LYS A 15 11.96 -12.64 -18.08
N ASN A 16 10.80 -12.42 -17.43
CA ASN A 16 9.91 -13.51 -17.05
C ASN A 16 8.87 -13.75 -18.16
N PRO A 17 8.92 -14.88 -18.89
CA PRO A 17 7.94 -15.20 -19.94
C PRO A 17 6.52 -15.40 -19.37
N TYR A 18 6.37 -15.59 -18.08
CA TYR A 18 5.10 -15.81 -17.38
C TYR A 18 4.66 -14.60 -16.56
N GLU A 19 5.19 -13.41 -16.90
CA GLU A 19 4.90 -12.18 -16.13
C GLU A 19 3.40 -11.88 -16.03
N TYR A 20 2.68 -12.10 -17.11
CA TYR A 20 1.23 -11.85 -17.15
C TYR A 20 0.46 -12.77 -16.19
N GLU A 21 0.79 -14.05 -16.19
CA GLU A 21 0.19 -15.06 -15.30
C GLU A 21 0.54 -14.75 -13.84
N ALA A 22 1.77 -14.36 -13.57
CA ALA A 22 2.22 -13.96 -12.25
C ALA A 22 1.46 -12.75 -11.71
N GLN A 23 1.25 -11.75 -12.55
CA GLN A 23 0.46 -10.57 -12.18
C GLN A 23 -1.01 -10.93 -11.95
N ASN A 24 -1.61 -11.77 -12.77
CA ASN A 24 -2.98 -12.23 -12.60
C ASN A 24 -3.17 -13.04 -11.30
N GLN A 25 -2.22 -13.90 -10.95
CA GLN A 25 -2.24 -14.62 -9.68
C GLN A 25 -2.17 -13.64 -8.51
N PHE A 26 -1.22 -12.69 -8.56
CA PHE A 26 -1.09 -11.66 -7.52
C PHE A 26 -2.38 -10.87 -7.34
N VAL A 27 -3.04 -10.46 -8.43
CA VAL A 27 -4.31 -9.72 -8.37
C VAL A 27 -5.36 -10.50 -7.60
N ARG A 28 -5.55 -11.80 -7.90
CA ARG A 28 -6.53 -12.64 -7.20
C ARG A 28 -6.21 -12.79 -5.72
N GLU A 29 -4.92 -12.96 -5.39
CA GLU A 29 -4.47 -13.07 -4.00
C GLU A 29 -4.67 -11.75 -3.24
N ALA A 30 -4.27 -10.63 -3.84
CA ALA A 30 -4.40 -9.30 -3.24
C ALA A 30 -5.88 -8.93 -3.00
N GLU A 31 -6.77 -9.20 -3.97
CA GLU A 31 -8.22 -9.01 -3.80
C GLU A 31 -8.74 -9.80 -2.59
N LYS A 32 -8.42 -11.10 -2.50
CA LYS A 32 -8.85 -11.95 -1.38
C LYS A 32 -8.32 -11.44 -0.03
N ILE A 33 -7.07 -11.01 0.03
CA ILE A 33 -6.46 -10.50 1.28
C ILE A 33 -7.14 -9.19 1.69
N LEU A 34 -7.25 -8.23 0.78
CA LEU A 34 -7.83 -6.92 1.06
C LEU A 34 -9.29 -7.01 1.46
N ASP A 35 -10.10 -7.81 0.75
CA ASP A 35 -11.53 -7.99 1.06
C ASP A 35 -11.73 -8.66 2.42
N LYS A 36 -10.90 -9.65 2.78
CA LYS A 36 -10.99 -10.29 4.09
C LYS A 36 -10.52 -9.36 5.22
N LEU A 37 -9.44 -8.59 5.02
CA LEU A 37 -8.98 -7.59 6.00
C LEU A 37 -10.04 -6.51 6.22
N PHE A 38 -10.61 -5.99 5.14
CA PHE A 38 -11.69 -5.01 5.20
C PHE A 38 -12.90 -5.56 5.95
N SER A 39 -13.34 -6.79 5.63
CA SER A 39 -14.46 -7.45 6.29
C SER A 39 -14.21 -7.67 7.80
N GLU A 40 -12.99 -8.05 8.19
CA GLU A 40 -12.64 -8.19 9.61
C GLU A 40 -12.67 -6.85 10.35
N LEU A 41 -12.15 -5.77 9.74
CA LEU A 41 -12.22 -4.43 10.32
C LEU A 41 -13.67 -3.92 10.43
N LEU A 42 -14.53 -4.21 9.44
CA LEU A 42 -15.93 -3.82 9.49
C LEU A 42 -16.69 -4.40 10.68
N LYS A 43 -16.33 -5.59 11.20
CA LYS A 43 -16.92 -6.17 12.40
C LYS A 43 -16.81 -5.28 13.64
N TYR A 44 -15.89 -4.33 13.61
CA TYR A 44 -15.71 -3.36 14.71
C TYR A 44 -16.58 -2.11 14.56
N SER A 45 -17.17 -1.84 13.38
CA SER A 45 -17.96 -0.64 13.13
C SER A 45 -19.08 -0.42 14.15
N MET A 46 -19.77 -1.50 14.53
CA MET A 46 -20.87 -1.46 15.51
C MET A 46 -20.40 -1.33 16.97
N LYS A 47 -19.10 -1.36 17.23
CA LYS A 47 -18.54 -1.25 18.58
C LYS A 47 -18.26 0.20 18.99
N PHE A 48 -18.27 1.11 18.04
CA PHE A 48 -17.95 2.52 18.27
C PHE A 48 -19.20 3.40 18.08
N LYS A 49 -19.45 4.28 19.04
CA LYS A 49 -20.48 5.30 18.94
C LYS A 49 -19.94 6.52 18.16
N ARG A 50 -20.86 7.35 17.66
CA ARG A 50 -20.49 8.55 16.92
C ARG A 50 -19.65 9.52 17.76
N ASP A 51 -19.99 9.68 19.03
CA ASP A 51 -19.36 10.57 20.01
C ASP A 51 -18.17 9.93 20.75
N ASP A 52 -17.80 8.70 20.42
CA ASP A 52 -16.63 8.03 20.98
C ASP A 52 -15.36 8.67 20.37
N ASN A 53 -14.53 9.29 21.20
CA ASN A 53 -13.26 9.92 20.85
C ASN A 53 -12.06 9.08 21.32
N SER A 54 -12.21 7.76 21.38
CA SER A 54 -11.17 6.85 21.84
C SER A 54 -10.06 6.65 20.79
N ILE A 55 -8.85 6.35 21.29
CA ILE A 55 -7.72 5.93 20.47
C ILE A 55 -8.10 4.72 19.60
N LYS A 56 -8.86 3.76 20.14
CA LYS A 56 -9.26 2.55 19.41
C LYS A 56 -10.11 2.86 18.19
N LYS A 57 -11.07 3.79 18.34
CA LYS A 57 -11.89 4.24 17.22
C LYS A 57 -11.05 4.95 16.15
N ALA A 58 -10.15 5.84 16.54
CA ALA A 58 -9.26 6.52 15.61
C ALA A 58 -8.38 5.54 14.82
N ILE A 59 -7.75 4.57 15.52
CA ILE A 59 -6.97 3.53 14.86
C ILE A 59 -7.83 2.72 13.89
N TRP A 60 -9.05 2.33 14.30
CA TRP A 60 -9.98 1.60 13.45
C TRP A 60 -10.32 2.40 12.18
N MET A 61 -10.68 3.67 12.32
CA MET A 61 -11.02 4.54 11.18
C MET A 61 -9.85 4.65 10.20
N LEU A 62 -8.64 4.88 10.71
CA LEU A 62 -7.44 5.02 9.88
C LEU A 62 -7.05 3.70 9.20
N GLN A 63 -7.19 2.56 9.88
CA GLN A 63 -6.85 1.26 9.29
C GLN A 63 -7.86 0.82 8.22
N ILE A 64 -9.15 1.08 8.42
CA ILE A 64 -10.15 0.75 7.41
C ILE A 64 -10.00 1.63 6.17
N ASP A 65 -9.70 2.91 6.34
CA ASP A 65 -9.38 3.85 5.26
C ASP A 65 -8.14 3.41 4.47
N ALA A 66 -7.08 3.00 5.16
CA ALA A 66 -5.88 2.48 4.52
C ALA A 66 -6.15 1.22 3.68
N VAL A 67 -6.95 0.27 4.21
CA VAL A 67 -7.29 -0.95 3.47
C VAL A 67 -8.18 -0.64 2.27
N ASP A 68 -9.15 0.26 2.41
CA ASP A 68 -10.04 0.67 1.31
C ASP A 68 -9.25 1.41 0.21
N SER A 69 -8.36 2.31 0.58
CA SER A 69 -7.44 2.97 -0.35
C SER A 69 -6.55 1.98 -1.12
N LEU A 70 -6.12 0.87 -0.49
CA LEU A 70 -5.37 -0.19 -1.18
C LEU A 70 -6.25 -0.98 -2.16
N ARG A 71 -7.54 -1.18 -1.86
CA ARG A 71 -8.50 -1.77 -2.80
C ARG A 71 -8.66 -0.87 -4.03
N ASP A 72 -8.77 0.43 -3.83
CA ASP A 72 -8.81 1.40 -4.92
C ASP A 72 -7.51 1.40 -5.73
N CYS A 73 -6.34 1.32 -5.08
CA CYS A 73 -5.05 1.16 -5.77
C CYS A 73 -5.06 -0.05 -6.70
N LEU A 74 -5.53 -1.21 -6.23
CA LEU A 74 -5.59 -2.43 -7.03
C LEU A 74 -6.49 -2.25 -8.27
N ILE A 75 -7.67 -1.66 -8.10
CA ILE A 75 -8.61 -1.35 -9.19
C ILE A 75 -7.95 -0.41 -10.21
N LEU A 76 -7.32 0.65 -9.74
CA LEU A 76 -6.68 1.65 -10.61
C LEU A 76 -5.50 1.05 -11.40
N ILE A 77 -4.69 0.18 -10.79
CA ILE A 77 -3.59 -0.49 -11.49
C ILE A 77 -4.14 -1.45 -12.55
N LYS A 78 -5.20 -2.22 -12.24
CA LYS A 78 -5.89 -3.08 -13.22
C LYS A 78 -6.41 -2.27 -14.41
N GLN A 79 -6.89 -1.05 -14.17
CA GLN A 79 -7.37 -0.13 -15.19
C GLN A 79 -6.25 0.66 -15.89
N LYS A 80 -4.98 0.37 -15.59
CA LYS A 80 -3.80 1.11 -16.10
C LYS A 80 -3.70 2.57 -15.62
N ASN A 81 -4.47 2.94 -14.60
CA ASN A 81 -4.43 4.26 -13.95
C ASN A 81 -3.38 4.31 -12.83
N HIS A 82 -2.26 3.63 -13.02
CA HIS A 82 -1.23 3.40 -12.01
C HIS A 82 -0.66 4.70 -11.41
N ARG A 83 -0.64 5.82 -12.14
CA ARG A 83 -0.20 7.11 -11.59
C ARG A 83 -1.13 7.66 -10.51
N ILE A 84 -2.43 7.38 -10.60
CA ILE A 84 -3.38 7.75 -9.55
C ILE A 84 -3.17 6.83 -8.33
N ALA A 85 -3.04 5.53 -8.57
CA ALA A 85 -2.69 4.57 -7.53
C ALA A 85 -1.41 4.98 -6.78
N GLY A 86 -0.38 5.44 -7.52
CA GLY A 86 0.86 5.93 -6.93
C GLY A 86 0.70 7.10 -5.94
N ARG A 87 -0.34 7.91 -6.08
CA ARG A 87 -0.65 8.98 -5.11
C ARG A 87 -1.31 8.42 -3.86
N LEU A 88 -2.24 7.47 -4.03
CA LEU A 88 -2.91 6.83 -2.90
C LEU A 88 -1.93 6.07 -2.00
N PHE A 89 -0.85 5.50 -2.51
CA PHE A 89 0.16 4.87 -1.66
C PHE A 89 0.76 5.85 -0.64
N ARG A 90 0.91 7.13 -0.99
CA ARG A 90 1.36 8.13 -0.04
C ARG A 90 0.32 8.37 1.05
N ASP A 91 -0.95 8.47 0.66
CA ASP A 91 -2.05 8.69 1.60
C ASP A 91 -2.16 7.50 2.57
N VAL A 92 -2.06 6.26 2.06
CA VAL A 92 -2.00 5.04 2.91
C VAL A 92 -0.85 5.11 3.91
N MET A 93 0.35 5.50 3.47
CA MET A 93 1.50 5.59 4.35
C MET A 93 1.30 6.62 5.46
N GLU A 94 0.78 7.81 5.10
CA GLU A 94 0.52 8.88 6.06
C GLU A 94 -0.59 8.46 7.05
N THR A 95 -1.61 7.78 6.59
CA THR A 95 -2.71 7.21 7.42
C THR A 95 -2.18 6.18 8.43
N LEU A 96 -1.31 5.26 7.99
CA LEU A 96 -0.71 4.26 8.88
C LEU A 96 0.27 4.88 9.90
N ASP A 97 1.06 5.88 9.48
CA ASP A 97 1.96 6.61 10.38
C ASP A 97 1.16 7.37 11.46
N LEU A 98 0.04 7.97 11.09
CA LEU A 98 -0.85 8.65 12.03
C LEU A 98 -1.50 7.66 13.01
N ALA A 99 -1.97 6.50 12.53
CA ALA A 99 -2.49 5.43 13.39
C ALA A 99 -1.42 4.93 14.38
N ALA A 100 -0.17 4.80 13.92
CA ALA A 100 0.96 4.44 14.76
C ALA A 100 1.21 5.49 15.85
N PHE A 101 1.18 6.76 15.50
CA PHE A 101 1.36 7.87 16.42
C PHE A 101 0.27 7.90 17.51
N PHE A 102 -1.01 7.82 17.13
CA PHE A 102 -2.11 7.77 18.11
C PHE A 102 -2.04 6.57 19.03
N SER A 103 -1.62 5.41 18.51
CA SER A 103 -1.48 4.20 19.33
C SER A 103 -0.40 4.29 20.40
N SER A 104 0.51 5.25 20.32
CA SER A 104 1.58 5.45 21.31
C SER A 104 1.07 5.91 22.66
N ASN A 105 -0.13 6.46 22.71
CA ASN A 105 -0.79 6.92 23.94
C ASN A 105 0.08 7.86 24.79
N THR A 106 0.90 8.69 24.16
CA THR A 106 1.69 9.73 24.84
C THR A 106 0.86 10.98 25.05
N THR A 107 1.26 11.85 25.99
CA THR A 107 0.59 13.17 26.19
C THR A 107 0.43 13.90 24.87
N LYS A 108 1.50 14.00 24.07
CA LYS A 108 1.47 14.68 22.79
C LYS A 108 0.54 14.01 21.78
N SER A 109 0.56 12.68 21.67
CA SER A 109 -0.35 11.98 20.74
C SER A 109 -1.82 12.13 21.14
N ASN A 110 -2.11 12.22 22.44
CA ASN A 110 -3.46 12.43 22.95
C ASN A 110 -3.96 13.87 22.68
N GLU A 111 -3.10 14.88 22.83
CA GLU A 111 -3.41 16.25 22.44
C GLU A 111 -3.74 16.36 20.95
N GLU A 112 -2.92 15.77 20.09
CA GLU A 112 -3.14 15.77 18.64
C GLU A 112 -4.36 14.91 18.23
N LEU A 113 -4.66 13.84 18.94
CA LEU A 113 -5.88 13.05 18.75
C LEU A 113 -7.15 13.89 19.02
N GLN A 114 -7.16 14.70 20.08
CA GLN A 114 -8.29 15.59 20.37
C GLN A 114 -8.47 16.64 19.27
N LYS A 115 -7.38 17.22 18.77
CA LYS A 115 -7.44 18.13 17.62
C LYS A 115 -8.00 17.44 16.38
N TRP A 116 -7.54 16.22 16.09
CA TRP A 116 -8.04 15.43 14.96
C TRP A 116 -9.54 15.16 15.05
N TYR A 117 -10.05 14.83 16.24
CA TYR A 117 -11.50 14.68 16.48
C TYR A 117 -12.27 16.00 16.37
N ASN A 118 -11.60 17.14 16.51
CA ASN A 118 -12.16 18.48 16.28
C ASN A 118 -11.98 18.98 14.82
N ASP A 119 -11.69 18.07 13.89
CA ASP A 119 -11.49 18.37 12.46
C ASP A 119 -10.25 19.22 12.16
N GLU A 120 -9.26 19.19 13.03
CA GLU A 120 -7.98 19.85 12.83
C GLU A 120 -6.95 18.91 12.20
N VAL A 121 -6.10 19.47 11.33
CA VAL A 121 -5.03 18.70 10.68
C VAL A 121 -3.89 18.46 11.64
N VAL A 122 -3.49 17.19 11.81
CA VAL A 122 -2.28 16.84 12.56
C VAL A 122 -1.05 17.05 11.67
N PRO A 123 -0.09 17.89 12.08
CA PRO A 123 1.07 18.19 11.26
C PRO A 123 1.94 16.94 11.03
N HIS A 124 2.36 16.69 9.79
CA HIS A 124 3.22 15.56 9.43
C HIS A 124 4.51 15.46 10.25
N GLY A 125 5.04 16.59 10.73
CA GLY A 125 6.23 16.63 11.58
C GLY A 125 6.07 15.85 12.88
N GLU A 126 4.87 15.83 13.46
CA GLU A 126 4.60 15.22 14.75
C GLU A 126 4.78 13.70 14.71
N TYR A 127 4.11 13.01 13.78
CA TYR A 127 4.21 11.56 13.69
C TYR A 127 5.53 11.08 13.06
N ARG A 128 6.17 11.87 12.19
CA ARG A 128 7.52 11.56 11.70
C ARG A 128 8.58 11.63 12.81
N ASN A 129 8.51 12.64 13.69
CA ASN A 129 9.39 12.73 14.84
C ASN A 129 9.14 11.58 15.82
N PHE A 130 7.91 11.14 15.95
CA PHE A 130 7.56 9.97 16.75
C PHE A 130 8.24 8.70 16.21
N ILE A 131 8.11 8.40 14.91
CA ILE A 131 8.74 7.23 14.28
C ILE A 131 10.26 7.23 14.53
N LYS A 132 10.91 8.38 14.35
CA LYS A 132 12.34 8.50 14.63
C LYS A 132 12.71 8.13 16.07
N LYS A 133 11.92 8.58 17.03
CA LYS A 133 12.18 8.36 18.46
C LYS A 133 11.91 6.92 18.91
N THR A 134 10.88 6.28 18.34
CA THR A 134 10.38 4.99 18.83
C THR A 134 10.90 3.79 18.05
N GLU A 135 11.12 3.95 16.76
CA GLU A 135 11.47 2.82 15.88
C GLU A 135 12.92 2.87 15.37
N GLY A 136 13.67 3.88 15.81
CA GLY A 136 15.10 4.01 15.53
C GLY A 136 15.43 4.68 14.20
N GLU A 137 16.69 5.09 14.07
CA GLU A 137 17.18 5.87 12.94
C GLU A 137 17.14 5.11 11.60
N GLU A 138 17.36 3.80 11.61
CA GLU A 138 17.35 2.98 10.40
C GLU A 138 15.95 2.89 9.80
N LYS A 139 14.94 2.58 10.61
CA LYS A 139 13.55 2.54 10.15
C LYS A 139 13.08 3.91 9.70
N PHE A 140 13.48 4.97 10.40
CA PHE A 140 13.20 6.34 9.99
C PHE A 140 13.80 6.67 8.61
N LYS A 141 15.04 6.24 8.33
CA LYS A 141 15.66 6.43 7.01
C LYS A 141 14.88 5.71 5.91
N ASN A 142 14.44 4.48 6.16
CA ASN A 142 13.65 3.70 5.22
C ASN A 142 12.29 4.36 4.94
N VAL A 143 11.54 4.72 5.98
CA VAL A 143 10.28 5.46 5.88
C VAL A 143 10.48 6.77 5.11
N ARG A 144 11.53 7.53 5.42
CA ARG A 144 11.86 8.77 4.72
C ARG A 144 12.19 8.55 3.24
N ALA A 145 12.86 7.45 2.89
CA ALA A 145 13.16 7.09 1.50
C ALA A 145 11.87 6.79 0.73
N TYR A 146 10.95 6.02 1.31
CA TYR A 146 9.62 5.77 0.75
C TYR A 146 8.83 7.07 0.56
N HIS A 147 8.72 7.92 1.59
CA HIS A 147 8.08 9.23 1.48
C HIS A 147 8.66 10.10 0.36
N ARG A 148 9.99 10.09 0.21
CA ARG A 148 10.67 10.84 -0.86
C ARG A 148 10.32 10.30 -2.23
N MET A 149 10.25 8.99 -2.39
CA MET A 149 9.86 8.33 -3.63
C MET A 149 8.41 8.65 -3.99
N LEU A 150 7.47 8.45 -3.04
CA LEU A 150 6.05 8.71 -3.24
C LEU A 150 5.77 10.20 -3.46
N SER A 151 6.52 11.10 -2.80
CA SER A 151 6.43 12.55 -3.04
C SER A 151 6.73 12.93 -4.48
N LYS A 152 7.71 12.27 -5.13
CA LYS A 152 7.99 12.51 -6.54
C LYS A 152 6.79 12.18 -7.43
N ILE A 153 6.05 11.11 -7.10
CA ILE A 153 4.83 10.71 -7.82
C ILE A 153 3.73 11.76 -7.58
N THR A 154 3.53 12.19 -6.35
CA THR A 154 2.50 13.17 -5.99
C THR A 154 2.78 14.54 -6.59
N HIS A 155 4.03 15.01 -6.55
CA HIS A 155 4.42 16.35 -7.03
C HIS A 155 4.68 16.42 -8.54
N ARG A 156 4.31 15.39 -9.31
CA ARG A 156 4.33 15.41 -10.77
C ARG A 156 5.70 15.79 -11.35
N THR A 157 6.78 15.21 -10.82
CA THR A 157 8.10 15.42 -11.40
C THR A 157 8.14 14.94 -12.85
N TYR A 158 9.02 15.49 -13.67
CA TYR A 158 9.17 15.11 -15.08
C TYR A 158 9.23 13.59 -15.27
N ARG A 159 10.07 12.90 -14.50
CA ARG A 159 10.22 11.44 -14.58
C ARG A 159 8.92 10.70 -14.28
N THR A 160 8.16 11.16 -13.31
CA THR A 160 6.85 10.58 -12.96
C THR A 160 5.82 10.78 -14.07
N LEU A 161 5.82 11.97 -14.70
CA LEU A 161 4.95 12.22 -15.83
C LEU A 161 5.40 11.41 -17.05
N ALA A 162 6.70 11.29 -17.27
CA ALA A 162 7.24 10.51 -18.38
C ALA A 162 6.84 9.02 -18.32
N TYR A 163 6.64 8.45 -17.13
CA TYR A 163 6.08 7.09 -17.00
C TYR A 163 4.65 6.93 -17.49
N GLY A 164 3.92 8.01 -17.72
CA GLY A 164 2.59 7.97 -18.35
C GLY A 164 2.62 8.11 -19.88
N TYR A 165 3.82 8.13 -20.44
CA TYR A 165 4.01 8.23 -21.89
C TYR A 165 4.87 7.06 -22.35
N VAL A 166 4.54 6.52 -23.48
CA VAL A 166 5.33 5.49 -24.18
C VAL A 166 5.83 6.05 -25.49
N LEU A 167 6.94 5.54 -25.97
CA LEU A 167 7.44 5.87 -27.29
C LEU A 167 6.45 5.31 -28.33
N GLY A 168 5.84 6.21 -29.08
CA GLY A 168 5.03 5.89 -30.22
C GLY A 168 5.91 5.65 -31.45
N ARG A 169 5.30 5.54 -32.65
CA ARG A 169 6.02 5.54 -33.90
C ARG A 169 6.75 6.88 -34.06
N ASP A 170 7.92 6.85 -34.68
CA ASP A 170 8.72 8.02 -35.01
C ASP A 170 9.15 8.86 -33.80
N ASP A 171 9.46 8.19 -32.67
CA ASP A 171 9.93 8.80 -31.41
C ASP A 171 8.97 9.81 -30.77
N PHE A 172 7.71 9.87 -31.17
CA PHE A 172 6.70 10.67 -30.52
C PHE A 172 6.20 10.02 -29.23
N LEU A 173 5.98 10.86 -28.22
CA LEU A 173 5.38 10.42 -26.95
C LEU A 173 3.87 10.23 -27.13
N ALA A 174 3.38 9.05 -26.81
CA ALA A 174 1.95 8.74 -26.74
C ALA A 174 1.49 8.62 -25.30
N TYR A 175 0.42 9.32 -24.94
CA TYR A 175 -0.14 9.25 -23.58
C TYR A 175 -0.91 7.96 -23.38
N GLU A 176 -0.53 7.17 -22.38
CA GLU A 176 -1.11 5.85 -22.10
C GLU A 176 -2.63 5.86 -21.86
N GLY A 177 -3.16 6.93 -21.24
CA GLY A 177 -4.59 7.06 -20.93
C GLY A 177 -5.51 7.19 -22.14
N ASN A 178 -4.97 7.53 -23.33
CA ASN A 178 -5.75 7.78 -24.54
C ASN A 178 -5.75 6.62 -25.53
N SER A 179 -5.01 5.56 -25.28
CA SER A 179 -4.90 4.45 -26.22
C SER A 179 -5.16 3.12 -25.54
N LYS A 180 -6.20 2.45 -25.96
CA LYS A 180 -6.49 1.06 -25.57
C LYS A 180 -5.40 0.06 -26.00
N ASN A 181 -4.49 0.49 -26.87
CA ASN A 181 -3.48 -0.35 -27.53
C ASN A 181 -2.05 -0.04 -27.11
N ILE A 182 -1.83 0.87 -26.14
CA ILE A 182 -0.48 1.16 -25.65
C ILE A 182 -0.09 0.10 -24.62
N LEU A 183 0.97 -0.61 -24.93
CA LEU A 183 1.62 -1.52 -24.01
C LEU A 183 2.38 -0.69 -22.98
N VAL A 184 1.86 -0.65 -21.75
CA VAL A 184 2.65 -0.15 -20.62
C VAL A 184 3.82 -1.11 -20.40
N PRO A 185 5.07 -0.62 -20.26
CA PRO A 185 6.20 -1.50 -20.03
C PRO A 185 5.94 -2.45 -18.87
N PRO A 186 6.23 -3.76 -19.01
CA PRO A 186 6.00 -4.75 -17.95
C PRO A 186 6.62 -4.35 -16.61
N GLU A 187 7.77 -3.71 -16.63
CA GLU A 187 8.47 -3.22 -15.43
C GLU A 187 7.67 -2.14 -14.69
N THR A 188 6.98 -1.27 -15.42
CA THR A 188 6.16 -0.22 -14.82
C THR A 188 5.01 -0.84 -14.05
N ILE A 189 4.28 -1.77 -14.66
CA ILE A 189 3.17 -2.46 -14.00
C ILE A 189 3.69 -3.30 -12.82
N ALA A 190 4.78 -4.05 -13.02
CA ALA A 190 5.39 -4.84 -11.96
C ALA A 190 5.83 -3.98 -10.77
N MET A 191 6.36 -2.77 -11.02
CA MET A 191 6.70 -1.82 -9.96
C MET A 191 5.47 -1.43 -9.12
N TYR A 192 4.35 -1.11 -9.76
CA TYR A 192 3.14 -0.73 -9.02
C TYR A 192 2.51 -1.92 -8.27
N TYR A 193 2.55 -3.12 -8.83
CA TYR A 193 2.12 -4.33 -8.11
C TYR A 193 3.06 -4.67 -6.95
N THR A 194 4.36 -4.48 -7.09
CA THR A 194 5.31 -4.66 -5.99
C THR A 194 5.06 -3.64 -4.87
N LEU A 195 4.83 -2.37 -5.21
CA LEU A 195 4.45 -1.36 -4.22
C LEU A 195 3.14 -1.74 -3.51
N LEU A 196 2.15 -2.20 -4.25
CA LEU A 196 0.89 -2.65 -3.65
C LEU A 196 1.12 -3.84 -2.70
N ALA A 197 1.94 -4.82 -3.09
CA ALA A 197 2.31 -5.94 -2.24
C ALA A 197 2.97 -5.49 -0.94
N ASP A 198 3.95 -4.58 -1.02
CA ASP A 198 4.62 -4.00 0.14
C ASP A 198 3.62 -3.31 1.07
N PHE A 199 2.71 -2.50 0.51
CA PHE A 199 1.72 -1.78 1.31
C PHE A 199 0.66 -2.71 1.92
N ILE A 200 0.27 -3.79 1.26
CA ILE A 200 -0.61 -4.81 1.84
C ILE A 200 0.08 -5.49 3.04
N LEU A 201 1.36 -5.83 2.90
CA LEU A 201 2.17 -6.40 3.99
C LEU A 201 2.31 -5.42 5.16
N ILE A 202 2.69 -4.18 4.90
CA ILE A 202 2.82 -3.13 5.92
C ILE A 202 1.50 -2.93 6.65
N THR A 203 0.39 -2.79 5.92
CA THR A 203 -0.95 -2.59 6.50
C THR A 203 -1.37 -3.79 7.34
N SER A 204 -1.15 -5.02 6.86
CA SER A 204 -1.44 -6.24 7.62
C SER A 204 -0.66 -6.30 8.94
N ASN A 205 0.62 -5.94 8.90
CA ASN A 205 1.49 -5.89 10.07
C ASN A 205 1.05 -4.81 11.08
N GLU A 206 0.62 -3.65 10.58
CA GLU A 206 0.12 -2.57 11.45
C GLU A 206 -1.22 -2.94 12.10
N ILE A 207 -2.12 -3.61 11.38
CA ILE A 207 -3.38 -4.15 11.93
C ILE A 207 -3.08 -5.16 13.05
N GLU A 208 -2.16 -6.09 12.81
CA GLU A 208 -1.72 -7.08 13.80
C GLU A 208 -1.08 -6.41 15.04
N LYS A 209 -0.19 -5.46 14.83
CA LYS A 209 0.57 -4.77 15.87
C LYS A 209 -0.32 -3.92 16.79
N ARG A 210 -1.38 -3.33 16.25
CA ARG A 210 -2.31 -2.48 17.03
C ARG A 210 -3.41 -3.28 17.74
N GLY A 211 -3.49 -4.58 17.54
CA GLY A 211 -4.37 -5.49 18.26
C GLY A 211 -5.86 -5.33 18.00
N LEU A 212 -6.28 -4.64 16.93
CA LEU A 212 -7.69 -4.55 16.54
C LEU A 212 -8.19 -5.89 16.02
N VAL A 213 -7.42 -6.54 15.17
CA VAL A 213 -7.68 -7.88 14.66
C VAL A 213 -6.66 -8.83 15.26
N GLN A 214 -7.11 -10.00 15.72
CA GLN A 214 -6.21 -10.98 16.31
C GLN A 214 -5.15 -11.44 15.28
N LYS A 215 -3.91 -11.58 15.73
CA LYS A 215 -2.79 -12.04 14.92
C LYS A 215 -3.05 -13.34 14.17
N SER A 216 -3.74 -14.29 14.80
CA SER A 216 -4.13 -15.56 14.18
C SER A 216 -5.07 -15.37 12.99
N ILE A 217 -5.99 -14.40 13.09
CA ILE A 217 -6.94 -14.08 12.02
C ILE A 217 -6.18 -13.51 10.81
N VAL A 218 -5.28 -12.54 11.03
CA VAL A 218 -4.46 -11.96 9.95
C VAL A 218 -3.63 -13.06 9.27
N LYS A 219 -2.97 -13.92 10.04
CA LYS A 219 -2.21 -15.06 9.49
C LYS A 219 -3.07 -16.02 8.69
N ASN A 220 -4.29 -16.32 9.15
CA ASN A 220 -5.22 -17.17 8.43
C ASN A 220 -5.68 -16.52 7.12
N ILE A 221 -5.96 -15.20 7.13
CA ILE A 221 -6.30 -14.45 5.92
C ILE A 221 -5.21 -14.64 4.86
N TRP A 222 -3.95 -14.47 5.23
CA TRP A 222 -2.83 -14.67 4.31
C TRP A 222 -2.75 -16.11 3.82
N ARG A 223 -2.71 -17.08 4.72
CA ARG A 223 -2.62 -18.51 4.36
C ARG A 223 -3.75 -18.93 3.41
N ASP A 224 -4.99 -18.51 3.70
CA ASP A 224 -6.18 -18.93 2.97
C ASP A 224 -6.45 -18.09 1.69
N SER A 225 -5.61 -17.11 1.40
CA SER A 225 -5.73 -16.25 0.22
C SER A 225 -4.64 -16.51 -0.81
N LEU A 226 -3.46 -16.96 -0.38
CA LEU A 226 -2.37 -17.30 -1.28
C LEU A 226 -2.70 -18.59 -2.03
N GLU A 227 -2.44 -18.58 -3.33
CA GLU A 227 -2.66 -19.69 -4.22
C GLU A 227 -1.40 -20.57 -4.34
N ILE A 228 -1.57 -21.83 -4.74
CA ILE A 228 -0.44 -22.64 -5.16
C ILE A 228 0.15 -21.98 -6.41
N GLU A 229 1.46 -21.84 -6.41
CA GLU A 229 2.17 -21.24 -7.52
C GLU A 229 1.98 -22.06 -8.81
N THR A 230 1.35 -21.46 -9.81
CA THR A 230 1.09 -22.08 -11.12
C THR A 230 2.17 -21.78 -12.13
N VAL A 231 3.01 -20.78 -11.89
CA VAL A 231 4.09 -20.37 -12.78
C VAL A 231 5.40 -21.01 -12.35
N PRO A 232 6.17 -21.62 -13.26
CA PRO A 232 7.43 -22.29 -12.93
C PRO A 232 8.44 -21.32 -12.31
N ARG A 233 8.94 -21.66 -11.12
CA ARG A 233 9.91 -20.85 -10.36
C ARG A 233 11.26 -20.66 -11.03
N ARG A 234 11.63 -21.56 -11.93
CA ARG A 234 12.92 -21.53 -12.62
C ARG A 234 13.23 -20.22 -13.35
N PHE A 235 12.22 -19.39 -13.59
CA PHE A 235 12.35 -18.08 -14.26
C PHE A 235 12.25 -16.89 -13.31
N VAL A 236 11.94 -17.14 -12.06
CA VAL A 236 11.80 -16.12 -11.03
C VAL A 236 12.71 -16.50 -9.86
N PRO A 237 13.89 -15.91 -9.75
CA PRO A 237 14.72 -16.13 -8.57
C PRO A 237 13.97 -15.58 -7.36
N LEU A 238 13.59 -16.49 -6.45
CA LEU A 238 13.10 -16.08 -5.15
C LEU A 238 14.30 -15.63 -4.33
N PRO A 239 14.26 -14.47 -3.67
CA PRO A 239 15.23 -14.16 -2.65
C PRO A 239 15.09 -15.19 -1.53
N TYR A 240 16.17 -15.85 -1.19
CA TYR A 240 16.27 -16.72 -0.03
C TYR A 240 16.48 -15.89 1.23
#